data_43842b92ef8d09aa40326edc2680046c
#
_entry.id   43842b92ef8d09aa40326edc2680046c
#
_cell.length_a   1.000
_cell.length_b   1.000
_cell.length_c   1.000
_cell.angle_alpha   90.00
_cell.angle_beta   90.00
_cell.angle_gamma   90.00
#
_symmetry.space_group_name_H-M   'P 1'
#
loop_
_entity.id
_entity.type
_entity.pdbx_description
1 polymer ?
#
loop_
_entity_poly.entity_id
_entity_poly.type
_entity_poly.pdbx_seq_one_letter_code
_entity_poly.pdbx_strand_id
1 'polypeptide(L)'
;MADPMIKDAVRPSSYSKSGYDRGHLCPAADMKLNLVSMNESFYMSNMSPQTPSFNRGIWAKLEDKVRDWALQKNGVYVVTGPLLNKSCGSVNQKIAVPCAYYKIVFKQTKTGVEAIAFLLPNAGSAGSLKQFVVSIDYLETLTGIDFF
;
A
#
# COMPACT_ATOMS: atom_id res chain seq x y z
N MET A 1 14.71 -2.31 -7.18
CA MET A 1 15.77 -3.36 -7.22
C MET A 1 15.14 -4.72 -6.95
N ALA A 2 15.69 -5.82 -7.50
CA ALA A 2 15.28 -7.16 -7.03
C ALA A 2 15.63 -7.29 -5.54
N ASP A 3 14.76 -7.95 -4.76
CA ASP A 3 15.03 -8.18 -3.34
C ASP A 3 16.05 -9.32 -3.20
N PRO A 4 17.19 -9.07 -2.57
CA PRO A 4 18.25 -10.08 -2.45
C PRO A 4 17.88 -11.25 -1.52
N MET A 5 16.86 -11.08 -0.68
CA MET A 5 16.40 -12.10 0.25
C MET A 5 15.39 -13.08 -0.37
N ILE A 6 14.90 -12.78 -1.58
CA ILE A 6 13.88 -13.58 -2.27
C ILE A 6 14.50 -14.32 -3.45
N LYS A 7 14.43 -15.66 -3.41
CA LYS A 7 14.82 -16.49 -4.55
C LYS A 7 13.90 -16.19 -5.73
N ASP A 8 14.48 -16.00 -6.91
CA ASP A 8 13.74 -15.68 -8.15
C ASP A 8 12.92 -14.38 -8.06
N ALA A 9 13.41 -13.41 -7.28
CA ALA A 9 12.74 -12.13 -7.07
C ALA A 9 12.39 -11.43 -8.40
N VAL A 10 11.21 -10.84 -8.44
CA VAL A 10 10.76 -10.00 -9.55
C VAL A 10 11.77 -8.87 -9.79
N ARG A 11 12.03 -8.56 -11.05
CA ARG A 11 12.93 -7.48 -11.45
C ARG A 11 12.15 -6.26 -11.92
N PRO A 12 12.70 -5.04 -11.77
CA PRO A 12 12.06 -3.82 -12.28
C PRO A 12 11.69 -3.89 -13.77
N SER A 13 12.50 -4.58 -14.58
CA SER A 13 12.25 -4.80 -16.01
C SER A 13 10.96 -5.56 -16.29
N SER A 14 10.46 -6.36 -15.34
CA SER A 14 9.19 -7.06 -15.47
C SER A 14 7.98 -6.13 -15.63
N TYR A 15 8.10 -4.88 -15.21
CA TYR A 15 7.06 -3.87 -15.37
C TYR A 15 7.20 -3.04 -16.66
N SER A 16 8.25 -3.25 -17.45
CA SER A 16 8.46 -2.47 -18.66
C SER A 16 7.29 -2.62 -19.63
N LYS A 17 6.77 -1.48 -20.12
CA LYS A 17 5.64 -1.40 -21.05
C LYS A 17 4.35 -2.09 -20.57
N SER A 18 4.20 -2.30 -19.26
CA SER A 18 3.02 -2.94 -18.68
C SER A 18 1.81 -2.00 -18.55
N GLY A 19 2.01 -0.69 -18.57
CA GLY A 19 0.98 0.29 -18.26
C GLY A 19 0.75 0.52 -16.75
N TYR A 20 1.42 -0.25 -15.89
CA TYR A 20 1.34 -0.14 -14.44
C TYR A 20 2.59 0.51 -13.85
N ASP A 21 2.37 1.32 -12.82
CA ASP A 21 3.44 1.81 -11.96
C ASP A 21 3.92 0.68 -11.02
N ARG A 22 5.17 0.75 -10.63
CA ARG A 22 5.71 0.02 -9.48
C ARG A 22 5.30 0.77 -8.23
N GLY A 23 4.07 0.55 -7.78
CA GLY A 23 3.52 1.24 -6.62
C GLY A 23 4.10 0.71 -5.32
N HIS A 24 4.53 1.60 -4.44
CA HIS A 24 5.05 1.25 -3.13
C HIS A 24 3.93 0.83 -2.19
N LEU A 25 4.16 -0.20 -1.39
CA LEU A 25 3.31 -0.51 -0.22
C LEU A 25 3.74 0.35 0.97
N CYS A 26 5.02 0.35 1.31
CA CYS A 26 5.62 1.31 2.24
C CYS A 26 6.25 2.44 1.42
N PRO A 27 5.75 3.69 1.52
CA PRO A 27 6.22 4.80 0.69
C PRO A 27 7.69 5.16 0.96
N ALA A 28 8.46 5.44 -0.08
CA ALA A 28 9.83 5.90 0.06
C ALA A 28 9.93 7.21 0.87
N ALA A 29 8.89 8.06 0.80
CA ALA A 29 8.82 9.30 1.56
C ALA A 29 8.80 9.08 3.09
N ASP A 30 8.31 7.92 3.56
CA ASP A 30 8.24 7.55 4.97
C ASP A 30 9.59 6.97 5.47
N MET A 31 10.47 6.57 4.55
CA MET A 31 11.75 5.92 4.83
C MET A 31 12.96 6.87 4.75
N LYS A 32 12.74 8.19 4.84
CA LYS A 32 13.80 9.20 4.70
C LYS A 32 14.76 9.31 5.90
N LEU A 33 14.55 8.56 6.96
CA LEU A 33 15.37 8.61 8.17
C LEU A 33 16.83 8.22 7.93
N ASN A 34 17.07 7.26 7.05
CA ASN A 34 18.41 6.87 6.65
C ASN A 34 18.44 6.32 5.21
N LEU A 35 19.61 6.28 4.62
CA LEU A 35 19.81 5.88 3.23
C LEU A 35 19.49 4.39 3.00
N VAL A 36 19.72 3.55 3.99
CA VAL A 36 19.44 2.09 3.88
C VAL A 36 17.95 1.86 3.74
N SER A 37 17.14 2.34 4.69
CA SER A 37 15.68 2.21 4.65
C SER A 37 15.08 2.81 3.37
N MET A 38 15.61 3.97 2.93
CA MET A 38 15.19 4.57 1.67
C MET A 38 15.46 3.64 0.49
N ASN A 39 16.66 3.08 0.39
CA ASN A 39 17.03 2.18 -0.70
C ASN A 39 16.20 0.89 -0.67
N GLU A 40 15.99 0.31 0.51
CA GLU A 40 15.22 -0.92 0.68
C GLU A 40 13.74 -0.74 0.31
N SER A 41 13.18 0.47 0.47
CA SER A 41 11.81 0.76 0.02
C SER A 41 11.63 0.55 -1.48
N PHE A 42 12.70 0.51 -2.28
CA PHE A 42 12.70 0.23 -3.71
C PHE A 42 12.91 -1.24 -4.08
N TYR A 43 12.96 -2.15 -3.11
CA TYR A 43 12.92 -3.57 -3.41
C TYR A 43 11.59 -3.97 -4.03
N MET A 44 11.64 -4.90 -4.98
CA MET A 44 10.44 -5.35 -5.69
C MET A 44 9.45 -6.09 -4.79
N SER A 45 9.89 -6.57 -3.63
CA SER A 45 9.02 -7.10 -2.56
C SER A 45 8.10 -6.03 -1.92
N ASN A 46 8.49 -4.76 -2.01
CA ASN A 46 7.69 -3.61 -1.58
C ASN A 46 6.87 -2.99 -2.72
N MET A 47 6.89 -3.59 -3.93
CA MET A 47 6.24 -3.06 -5.13
C MET A 47 5.04 -3.91 -5.54
N SER A 48 3.98 -3.25 -5.94
CA SER A 48 2.78 -3.90 -6.46
C SER A 48 2.27 -3.16 -7.71
N PRO A 49 1.63 -3.85 -8.69
CA PRO A 49 1.13 -3.20 -9.89
C PRO A 49 -0.03 -2.27 -9.58
N GLN A 50 0.22 -0.97 -9.66
CA GLN A 50 -0.78 0.07 -9.44
C GLN A 50 -1.04 0.83 -10.73
N THR A 51 -2.31 1.16 -11.03
CA THR A 51 -2.60 2.06 -12.15
C THR A 51 -1.97 3.44 -11.88
N PRO A 52 -1.43 4.13 -12.89
CA PRO A 52 -0.83 5.46 -12.69
C PRO A 52 -1.80 6.47 -12.06
N SER A 53 -3.07 6.44 -12.46
CA SER A 53 -4.09 7.32 -11.90
C SER A 53 -4.42 7.05 -10.43
N PHE A 54 -4.31 5.79 -9.98
CA PHE A 54 -4.41 5.42 -8.58
C PHE A 54 -3.16 5.84 -7.80
N ASN A 55 -2.00 5.32 -8.21
CA ASN A 55 -0.73 5.51 -7.52
C ASN A 55 -0.36 6.98 -7.34
N ARG A 56 -0.46 7.76 -8.42
CA ARG A 56 -0.11 9.20 -8.43
C ARG A 56 -1.26 10.11 -8.01
N GLY A 57 -2.45 9.57 -7.78
CA GLY A 57 -3.68 10.28 -7.45
C GLY A 57 -4.14 10.04 -6.02
N ILE A 58 -5.26 9.30 -5.88
CA ILE A 58 -5.92 9.12 -4.59
C ILE A 58 -5.05 8.37 -3.56
N TRP A 59 -4.19 7.44 -4.01
CA TRP A 59 -3.28 6.72 -3.13
C TRP A 59 -2.21 7.65 -2.55
N ALA A 60 -1.58 8.48 -3.38
CA ALA A 60 -0.62 9.49 -2.92
C ALA A 60 -1.26 10.47 -1.91
N LYS A 61 -2.52 10.89 -2.15
CA LYS A 61 -3.26 11.73 -1.19
C LYS A 61 -3.48 11.04 0.16
N LEU A 62 -3.74 9.72 0.15
CA LEU A 62 -3.86 8.95 1.38
C LEU A 62 -2.52 8.87 2.12
N GLU A 63 -1.43 8.65 1.42
CA GLU A 63 -0.08 8.62 1.99
C GLU A 63 0.31 9.97 2.61
N ASP A 64 0.02 11.08 1.93
CA ASP A 64 0.22 12.43 2.48
C ASP A 64 -0.59 12.61 3.78
N LYS A 65 -1.86 12.18 3.77
CA LYS A 65 -2.73 12.28 4.94
C LYS A 65 -2.23 11.46 6.13
N VAL A 66 -1.69 10.28 5.87
CA VAL A 66 -1.07 9.42 6.91
C VAL A 66 0.14 10.10 7.52
N ARG A 67 1.00 10.76 6.71
CA ARG A 67 2.13 11.55 7.22
C ARG A 67 1.68 12.72 8.09
N ASP A 68 0.62 13.43 7.67
CA ASP A 68 0.03 14.49 8.51
C ASP A 68 -0.42 13.94 9.88
N TRP A 69 -1.10 12.79 9.90
CA TRP A 69 -1.52 12.17 11.17
C TRP A 69 -0.34 11.69 12.00
N ALA A 70 0.70 11.16 11.38
CA ALA A 70 1.91 10.75 12.09
C ALA A 70 2.57 11.95 12.82
N LEU A 71 2.63 13.10 12.16
CA LEU A 71 3.13 14.34 12.77
C LEU A 71 2.23 14.82 13.90
N GLN A 72 0.91 14.89 13.68
CA GLN A 72 -0.06 15.38 14.67
C GLN A 72 -0.16 14.50 15.92
N LYS A 73 -0.01 13.19 15.73
CA LYS A 73 -0.19 12.18 16.78
C LYS A 73 1.13 11.68 17.39
N ASN A 74 2.27 12.27 17.00
CA ASN A 74 3.61 11.83 17.42
C ASN A 74 3.84 10.34 17.11
N GLY A 75 3.59 9.96 15.86
CA GLY A 75 3.74 8.61 15.32
C GLY A 75 2.42 7.85 15.20
N VAL A 76 2.36 7.02 14.19
CA VAL A 76 1.28 6.04 13.94
C VAL A 76 1.90 4.75 13.39
N TYR A 77 1.18 3.64 13.54
CA TYR A 77 1.50 2.40 12.86
C TYR A 77 0.66 2.30 11.59
N VAL A 78 1.22 1.67 10.55
CA VAL A 78 0.54 1.52 9.26
C VAL A 78 0.67 0.09 8.77
N VAL A 79 -0.46 -0.53 8.40
CA VAL A 79 -0.50 -1.79 7.67
C VAL A 79 -1.01 -1.48 6.26
N THR A 80 -0.27 -1.90 5.24
CA THR A 80 -0.64 -1.70 3.84
C THR A 80 -0.53 -3.00 3.09
N GLY A 81 -1.53 -3.32 2.29
CA GLY A 81 -1.49 -4.52 1.45
C GLY A 81 -2.43 -4.47 0.25
N PRO A 82 -2.17 -5.30 -0.76
CA PRO A 82 -3.12 -5.58 -1.82
C PRO A 82 -4.17 -6.59 -1.36
N LEU A 83 -5.39 -6.55 -1.93
CA LEU A 83 -6.31 -7.67 -1.85
C LEU A 83 -5.85 -8.76 -2.83
N LEU A 84 -5.52 -9.94 -2.30
CA LEU A 84 -4.98 -11.07 -3.09
C LEU A 84 -6.03 -12.10 -3.48
N ASN A 85 -7.27 -11.98 -2.99
CA ASN A 85 -8.35 -12.92 -3.24
C ASN A 85 -8.89 -12.86 -4.68
N LYS A 86 -8.61 -11.78 -5.42
CA LYS A 86 -9.02 -11.57 -6.80
C LYS A 86 -7.97 -10.79 -7.56
N SER A 87 -7.65 -11.26 -8.77
CA SER A 87 -6.78 -10.53 -9.72
C SER A 87 -7.62 -9.81 -10.76
N CYS A 88 -7.26 -8.57 -11.06
CA CYS A 88 -7.84 -7.73 -12.11
C CYS A 88 -6.95 -7.64 -13.35
N GLY A 89 -6.06 -8.60 -13.54
CA GLY A 89 -5.15 -8.68 -14.67
C GLY A 89 -3.78 -9.22 -14.27
N SER A 90 -2.83 -9.13 -15.17
CA SER A 90 -1.45 -9.51 -14.90
C SER A 90 -0.46 -8.63 -15.64
N VAL A 91 0.69 -8.41 -15.04
CA VAL A 91 1.86 -7.81 -15.67
C VAL A 91 2.70 -8.95 -16.26
N ASN A 92 2.87 -8.92 -17.59
CA ASN A 92 3.66 -9.92 -18.34
C ASN A 92 3.32 -11.38 -17.98
N GLN A 93 2.05 -11.67 -17.70
CA GLN A 93 1.52 -13.00 -17.33
C GLN A 93 2.17 -13.64 -16.09
N LYS A 94 2.92 -12.85 -15.30
CA LYS A 94 3.69 -13.35 -14.15
C LYS A 94 3.29 -12.70 -12.83
N ILE A 95 2.89 -11.43 -12.86
CA ILE A 95 2.60 -10.66 -11.64
C ILE A 95 1.11 -10.33 -11.65
N ALA A 96 0.36 -10.87 -10.71
CA ALA A 96 -1.06 -10.54 -10.56
C ALA A 96 -1.25 -9.06 -10.28
N VAL A 97 -2.26 -8.44 -10.90
CA VAL A 97 -2.68 -7.07 -10.64
C VAL A 97 -3.81 -7.09 -9.61
N PRO A 98 -3.59 -6.60 -8.39
CA PRO A 98 -4.64 -6.51 -7.39
C PRO A 98 -5.77 -5.59 -7.83
N CYS A 99 -7.02 -5.98 -7.53
CA CYS A 99 -8.19 -5.13 -7.83
C CYS A 99 -8.32 -3.96 -6.86
N ALA A 100 -7.78 -4.09 -5.66
CA ALA A 100 -7.84 -3.07 -4.62
C ALA A 100 -6.65 -3.17 -3.67
N TYR A 101 -6.44 -2.08 -2.92
CA TYR A 101 -5.44 -1.99 -1.87
C TYR A 101 -6.10 -1.49 -0.58
N TYR A 102 -5.62 -1.99 0.55
CA TYR A 102 -6.03 -1.50 1.86
C TYR A 102 -4.88 -0.80 2.57
N LYS A 103 -5.23 0.11 3.45
CA LYS A 103 -4.32 0.78 4.38
C LYS A 103 -5.03 0.96 5.71
N ILE A 104 -4.44 0.41 6.78
CA ILE A 104 -4.88 0.56 8.16
C ILE A 104 -3.90 1.47 8.85
N VAL A 105 -4.38 2.52 9.48
CA VAL A 105 -3.57 3.44 10.29
C VAL A 105 -4.06 3.35 11.72
N PHE A 106 -3.17 3.08 12.67
CA PHE A 106 -3.56 2.93 14.05
C PHE A 106 -2.54 3.49 15.03
N LYS A 107 -3.02 3.76 16.22
CA LYS A 107 -2.21 4.19 17.36
C LYS A 107 -2.65 3.46 18.61
N GLN A 108 -1.69 2.93 19.34
CA GLN A 108 -1.91 2.43 20.70
C GLN A 108 -2.11 3.61 21.64
N THR A 109 -3.18 3.59 22.42
CA THR A 109 -3.50 4.58 23.46
C THR A 109 -3.55 3.90 24.83
N LYS A 110 -3.71 4.69 25.88
CA LYS A 110 -3.87 4.15 27.25
C LYS A 110 -5.16 3.33 27.42
N THR A 111 -6.16 3.59 26.59
CA THR A 111 -7.51 3.00 26.67
C THR A 111 -7.78 1.95 25.60
N GLY A 112 -6.82 1.67 24.71
CA GLY A 112 -6.97 0.71 23.63
C GLY A 112 -6.31 1.16 22.33
N VAL A 113 -6.83 0.69 21.20
CA VAL A 113 -6.36 1.02 19.86
C VAL A 113 -7.33 2.00 19.20
N GLU A 114 -6.82 3.13 18.71
CA GLU A 114 -7.52 3.99 17.76
C GLU A 114 -7.08 3.62 16.36
N ALA A 115 -8.00 3.23 15.48
CA ALA A 115 -7.68 2.81 14.12
C ALA A 115 -8.66 3.38 13.10
N ILE A 116 -8.16 3.56 11.88
CA ILE A 116 -8.96 3.85 10.69
C ILE A 116 -8.46 3.00 9.54
N ALA A 117 -9.37 2.40 8.78
CA ALA A 117 -9.03 1.57 7.65
C ALA A 117 -9.64 2.11 6.36
N PHE A 118 -8.91 1.93 5.28
CA PHE A 118 -9.29 2.32 3.93
C PHE A 118 -9.18 1.13 2.99
N LEU A 119 -10.12 1.03 2.07
CA LEU A 119 -10.10 0.08 0.95
C LEU A 119 -10.37 0.85 -0.34
N LEU A 120 -9.39 0.89 -1.22
CA LEU A 120 -9.46 1.65 -2.47
C LEU A 120 -9.33 0.71 -3.68
N PRO A 121 -10.22 0.82 -4.68
CA PRO A 121 -9.99 0.18 -5.97
C PRO A 121 -8.66 0.64 -6.61
N ASN A 122 -8.00 -0.26 -7.34
CA ASN A 122 -6.78 0.07 -8.10
C ASN A 122 -7.12 0.91 -9.35
N ALA A 123 -7.75 2.07 -9.12
CA ALA A 123 -8.22 3.00 -10.15
C ALA A 123 -8.17 4.43 -9.63
N GLY A 124 -8.04 5.39 -10.54
CA GLY A 124 -8.09 6.81 -10.18
C GLY A 124 -9.46 7.20 -9.62
N SER A 125 -9.46 8.15 -8.68
CA SER A 125 -10.66 8.74 -8.13
C SER A 125 -10.47 10.23 -7.86
N ALA A 126 -11.48 11.03 -8.20
CA ALA A 126 -11.59 12.43 -7.80
C ALA A 126 -12.32 12.60 -6.45
N GLY A 127 -12.81 11.49 -5.85
CA GLY A 127 -13.58 11.50 -4.63
C GLY A 127 -12.77 11.82 -3.38
N SER A 128 -13.50 12.00 -2.27
CA SER A 128 -12.91 12.18 -0.96
C SER A 128 -12.43 10.83 -0.38
N LEU A 129 -11.33 10.85 0.37
CA LEU A 129 -10.84 9.67 1.11
C LEU A 129 -11.90 9.06 2.04
N LYS A 130 -12.83 9.87 2.55
CA LYS A 130 -13.93 9.40 3.42
C LYS A 130 -14.81 8.32 2.78
N GLN A 131 -14.92 8.33 1.45
CA GLN A 131 -15.72 7.35 0.70
C GLN A 131 -15.12 5.93 0.73
N PHE A 132 -13.85 5.81 1.06
CA PHE A 132 -13.09 4.57 1.07
C PHE A 132 -12.85 4.03 2.48
N VAL A 133 -13.40 4.68 3.49
CA VAL A 133 -13.30 4.20 4.88
C VAL A 133 -14.17 2.95 5.04
N VAL A 134 -13.58 1.93 5.63
CA VAL A 134 -14.22 0.65 5.94
C VAL A 134 -13.94 0.24 7.39
N SER A 135 -14.71 -0.71 7.92
CA SER A 135 -14.38 -1.30 9.23
C SER A 135 -13.19 -2.26 9.13
N ILE A 136 -12.50 -2.44 10.24
CA ILE A 136 -11.43 -3.45 10.36
C ILE A 136 -12.00 -4.85 10.13
N ASP A 137 -13.10 -5.21 10.80
CA ASP A 137 -13.77 -6.52 10.66
C ASP A 137 -14.11 -6.85 9.21
N TYR A 138 -14.50 -5.83 8.42
CA TYR A 138 -14.75 -6.02 7.00
C TYR A 138 -13.47 -6.38 6.24
N LEU A 139 -12.34 -5.70 6.53
CA LEU A 139 -11.06 -6.04 5.93
C LEU A 139 -10.57 -7.42 6.36
N GLU A 140 -10.76 -7.80 7.62
CA GLU A 140 -10.43 -9.13 8.14
C GLU A 140 -11.23 -10.22 7.41
N THR A 141 -12.53 -9.99 7.21
CA THR A 141 -13.36 -10.88 6.39
C THR A 141 -12.85 -11.02 4.95
N LEU A 142 -12.42 -9.92 4.34
CA LEU A 142 -11.93 -9.93 2.95
C LEU A 142 -10.55 -10.55 2.80
N THR A 143 -9.67 -10.34 3.77
CA THR A 143 -8.26 -10.75 3.69
C THR A 143 -8.00 -12.09 4.35
N GLY A 144 -8.83 -12.50 5.29
CA GLY A 144 -8.60 -13.64 6.17
C GLY A 144 -7.48 -13.40 7.21
N ILE A 145 -7.10 -12.13 7.42
CA ILE A 145 -6.05 -11.70 8.36
C ILE A 145 -6.73 -11.05 9.55
N ASP A 146 -6.42 -11.53 10.75
CA ASP A 146 -6.75 -10.88 12.03
C ASP A 146 -5.73 -9.76 12.28
N PHE A 147 -6.17 -8.52 12.35
CA PHE A 147 -5.30 -7.35 12.50
C PHE A 147 -5.16 -6.90 13.96
N PHE A 148 -6.15 -7.17 14.82
CA PHE A 148 -6.16 -6.75 16.23
C PHE A 148 -6.87 -7.74 17.16
#